data_3df83fd4e90f136e5ca67e446b98e356
#
_entry.id   3df83fd4e90f136e5ca67e446b98e356
#
_cell.length_a   1.000
_cell.length_b   1.000
_cell.length_c   1.000
_cell.angle_alpha   90.00
_cell.angle_beta   90.00
_cell.angle_gamma   90.00
#
_symmetry.space_group_name_H-M   'P 1'
#
loop_
_entity.id
_entity.type
_entity.pdbx_description
1 polymer ?
#
loop_
_entity_poly.entity_id
_entity_poly.type
_entity_poly.pdbx_seq_one_letter_code
_entity_poly.pdbx_strand_id
1 'polypeptide(L)'
;MKLGIVGLPNVGKSTLFNAITNAGAESANYPFCTIEPNVGMVAVPDERLDKLAEMYQPKKKTPAVVEFVDIAGLVKGASQGAGLGNKFLENIRRTDAIVHVVRCFDDENIMHVVADASTNVPVDPLGDIETIDLELIMADLEIARRRAEKAAKLAKSGDKKFLHEAEVFQRLSAHLDAGKSARTFDAGEDAELINGAELLSLKPIIYAANLDEDGFANQEGNKYLQQVAELAAREGAQVLPICAKLEQDIAELEGEEKQMFLEELGIAESGLDRLIKCSYSLLGLISFLTYGEDECRAWTIRKGTKAPQAAGKIHSDIERGFIRAEVIAYDDMIKYGSVNAAKEKGQLRSEGKEYVVQDGDMIYFRFNV
;
A
#
# COMPACT_ATOMS: atom_id res chain seq x y z
N MET A 1 -4.38 -5.28 -5.81
CA MET A 1 -4.48 -4.51 -4.56
C MET A 1 -4.21 -3.06 -4.86
N LYS A 2 -5.03 -2.17 -4.31
CA LYS A 2 -5.09 -0.78 -4.73
C LYS A 2 -4.75 0.16 -3.59
N LEU A 3 -3.82 1.09 -3.82
CA LEU A 3 -3.54 2.19 -2.90
C LEU A 3 -4.16 3.48 -3.45
N GLY A 4 -4.89 4.20 -2.63
CA GLY A 4 -5.42 5.51 -2.99
C GLY A 4 -4.42 6.61 -2.67
N ILE A 5 -4.02 7.39 -3.65
CA ILE A 5 -3.20 8.58 -3.42
C ILE A 5 -4.14 9.74 -3.13
N VAL A 6 -4.02 10.31 -1.95
CA VAL A 6 -4.81 11.46 -1.49
C VAL A 6 -3.90 12.62 -1.12
N GLY A 7 -4.45 13.82 -1.08
CA GLY A 7 -3.74 15.03 -0.66
C GLY A 7 -4.53 16.26 -1.08
N LEU A 8 -4.28 17.37 -0.38
CA LEU A 8 -4.86 18.67 -0.74
C LEU A 8 -4.32 19.17 -2.08
N PRO A 9 -4.93 20.21 -2.69
CA PRO A 9 -4.39 20.82 -3.90
C PRO A 9 -2.95 21.33 -3.68
N ASN A 10 -2.13 21.24 -4.72
CA ASN A 10 -0.75 21.79 -4.76
C ASN A 10 0.26 21.17 -3.77
N VAL A 11 -0.01 19.97 -3.24
CA VAL A 11 0.93 19.23 -2.36
C VAL A 11 1.93 18.37 -3.13
N GLY A 12 1.84 18.31 -4.49
CA GLY A 12 2.68 17.45 -5.34
C GLY A 12 2.06 16.10 -5.68
N LYS A 13 0.76 15.89 -5.36
CA LYS A 13 0.05 14.63 -5.62
C LYS A 13 0.09 14.19 -7.09
N SER A 14 -0.24 15.08 -8.02
CA SER A 14 -0.23 14.78 -9.46
C SER A 14 1.19 14.55 -9.99
N THR A 15 2.18 15.26 -9.48
CA THR A 15 3.59 15.07 -9.84
C THR A 15 4.05 13.66 -9.43
N LEU A 16 3.74 13.25 -8.19
CA LEU A 16 4.04 11.90 -7.72
C LEU A 16 3.30 10.83 -8.53
N PHE A 17 2.02 11.05 -8.83
CA PHE A 17 1.24 10.10 -9.64
C PHE A 17 1.78 9.98 -11.06
N ASN A 18 2.24 11.06 -11.67
CA ASN A 18 2.90 11.04 -12.96
C ASN A 18 4.22 10.26 -12.92
N ALA A 19 5.05 10.44 -11.89
CA ALA A 19 6.25 9.64 -11.69
C ALA A 19 5.93 8.14 -11.59
N ILE A 20 4.88 7.78 -10.84
CA ILE A 20 4.37 6.40 -10.73
C ILE A 20 3.93 5.87 -12.10
N THR A 21 3.17 6.63 -12.88
CA THR A 21 2.66 6.18 -14.18
C THR A 21 3.77 6.08 -15.22
N ASN A 22 4.76 6.97 -15.21
CA ASN A 22 5.92 6.89 -16.08
C ASN A 22 6.77 5.64 -15.78
N ALA A 23 7.08 5.39 -14.50
CA ALA A 23 7.76 4.17 -14.07
C ALA A 23 6.93 2.90 -14.38
N GLY A 24 5.60 3.02 -14.45
CA GLY A 24 4.68 1.94 -14.81
C GLY A 24 4.50 1.71 -16.30
N ALA A 25 4.99 2.59 -17.17
CA ALA A 25 4.82 2.44 -18.62
C ALA A 25 5.45 1.14 -19.16
N GLU A 26 6.56 0.69 -18.57
CA GLU A 26 7.15 -0.61 -18.86
C GLU A 26 6.25 -1.79 -18.41
N SER A 27 5.47 -1.61 -17.36
CA SER A 27 4.56 -2.65 -16.84
C SER A 27 3.26 -2.76 -17.63
N ALA A 28 2.93 -1.82 -18.50
CA ALA A 28 1.75 -1.87 -19.39
C ALA A 28 1.76 -3.06 -20.37
N ASN A 29 2.92 -3.67 -20.59
CA ASN A 29 3.09 -4.87 -21.40
C ASN A 29 2.74 -6.18 -20.69
N TYR A 30 2.32 -6.13 -19.40
CA TYR A 30 1.92 -7.35 -18.69
C TYR A 30 0.48 -7.75 -19.04
N PRO A 31 0.19 -9.06 -19.21
CA PRO A 31 -1.15 -9.54 -19.47
C PRO A 31 -2.12 -9.16 -18.34
N PHE A 32 -3.31 -8.69 -18.72
CA PHE A 32 -4.40 -8.26 -17.81
C PHE A 32 -4.30 -6.85 -17.23
N CYS A 33 -3.36 -5.99 -17.71
CA CYS A 33 -3.38 -4.57 -17.38
C CYS A 33 -4.42 -3.84 -18.25
N THR A 34 -5.53 -3.44 -17.66
CA THR A 34 -6.46 -2.46 -18.28
C THR A 34 -5.96 -1.06 -17.96
N ILE A 35 -5.80 -0.23 -19.00
CA ILE A 35 -5.49 1.20 -18.83
C ILE A 35 -6.79 1.90 -18.41
N GLU A 36 -6.97 2.07 -17.11
CA GLU A 36 -8.05 2.91 -16.57
C GLU A 36 -7.49 4.32 -16.31
N PRO A 37 -8.23 5.38 -16.64
CA PRO A 37 -7.80 6.73 -16.27
C PRO A 37 -7.64 6.82 -14.74
N ASN A 38 -6.58 7.46 -14.29
CA ASN A 38 -6.21 7.63 -12.88
C ASN A 38 -5.79 6.34 -12.13
N VAL A 39 -5.39 5.28 -12.84
CA VAL A 39 -4.80 4.08 -12.26
C VAL A 39 -3.40 3.90 -12.82
N GLY A 40 -2.39 3.90 -11.93
CA GLY A 40 -1.01 3.58 -12.25
C GLY A 40 -0.67 2.17 -11.75
N MET A 41 -0.13 1.32 -12.62
CA MET A 41 0.38 0.01 -12.25
C MET A 41 1.90 0.04 -12.26
N VAL A 42 2.53 -0.38 -11.16
CA VAL A 42 3.98 -0.32 -11.00
C VAL A 42 4.52 -1.67 -10.59
N ALA A 43 5.64 -2.06 -11.18
CA ALA A 43 6.39 -3.25 -10.78
C ALA A 43 6.95 -3.07 -9.35
N VAL A 44 6.85 -4.12 -8.54
CA VAL A 44 7.51 -4.17 -7.24
C VAL A 44 8.99 -4.52 -7.47
N PRO A 45 9.93 -3.64 -7.10
CA PRO A 45 11.36 -3.95 -7.22
C PRO A 45 11.70 -5.16 -6.35
N ASP A 46 12.27 -6.21 -6.95
CA ASP A 46 12.66 -7.44 -6.26
C ASP A 46 13.96 -7.99 -6.83
N GLU A 47 15.07 -7.70 -6.15
CA GLU A 47 16.41 -8.16 -6.52
C GLU A 47 16.52 -9.70 -6.62
N ARG A 48 15.64 -10.43 -5.90
CA ARG A 48 15.60 -11.89 -5.95
C ARG A 48 15.14 -12.38 -7.32
N LEU A 49 14.12 -11.70 -7.89
CA LEU A 49 13.64 -12.01 -9.22
C LEU A 49 14.68 -11.67 -10.29
N ASP A 50 15.39 -10.55 -10.11
CA ASP A 50 16.45 -10.12 -11.02
C ASP A 50 17.57 -11.16 -11.05
N LYS A 51 18.01 -11.60 -9.87
CA LYS A 51 19.03 -12.63 -9.74
C LYS A 51 18.61 -13.98 -10.34
N LEU A 52 17.37 -14.37 -10.17
CA LEU A 52 16.83 -15.58 -10.81
C LEU A 52 16.80 -15.44 -12.34
N ALA A 53 16.44 -14.26 -12.85
CA ALA A 53 16.48 -14.01 -14.30
C ALA A 53 17.90 -14.06 -14.87
N GLU A 54 18.91 -13.60 -14.13
CA GLU A 54 20.32 -13.78 -14.50
C GLU A 54 20.72 -15.25 -14.56
N MET A 55 20.27 -16.06 -13.60
CA MET A 55 20.64 -17.48 -13.49
C MET A 55 19.96 -18.34 -14.56
N TYR A 56 18.68 -18.12 -14.83
CA TYR A 56 17.87 -18.96 -15.72
C TYR A 56 17.77 -18.43 -17.14
N GLN A 57 18.14 -17.16 -17.40
CA GLN A 57 18.01 -16.49 -18.71
C GLN A 57 16.63 -16.73 -19.33
N PRO A 58 15.53 -16.43 -18.62
CA PRO A 58 14.19 -16.76 -19.07
C PRO A 58 13.79 -15.91 -20.28
N LYS A 59 12.88 -16.44 -21.09
CA LYS A 59 12.25 -15.67 -22.18
C LYS A 59 11.46 -14.47 -21.66
N LYS A 60 10.96 -14.58 -20.41
CA LYS A 60 10.15 -13.56 -19.77
C LYS A 60 10.45 -13.44 -18.28
N LYS A 61 10.62 -12.18 -17.81
CA LYS A 61 10.67 -11.81 -16.39
C LYS A 61 9.38 -11.06 -16.04
N THR A 62 8.63 -11.55 -15.04
CA THR A 62 7.35 -10.95 -14.63
C THR A 62 7.40 -10.61 -13.13
N PRO A 63 7.55 -9.33 -12.76
CA PRO A 63 7.53 -8.89 -11.38
C PRO A 63 6.11 -8.92 -10.79
N ALA A 64 6.02 -8.84 -9.47
CA ALA A 64 4.80 -8.49 -8.77
C ALA A 64 4.42 -7.04 -9.12
N VAL A 65 3.13 -6.69 -9.03
CA VAL A 65 2.66 -5.34 -9.33
C VAL A 65 1.74 -4.80 -8.23
N VAL A 66 1.80 -3.49 -8.03
CA VAL A 66 0.90 -2.73 -7.15
C VAL A 66 0.15 -1.69 -7.98
N GLU A 67 -1.12 -1.48 -7.67
CA GLU A 67 -1.96 -0.48 -8.31
C GLU A 67 -2.05 0.76 -7.42
N PHE A 68 -1.77 1.92 -7.99
CA PHE A 68 -2.01 3.23 -7.39
C PHE A 68 -3.17 3.90 -8.09
N VAL A 69 -4.08 4.48 -7.32
CA VAL A 69 -5.26 5.20 -7.84
C VAL A 69 -5.13 6.67 -7.45
N ASP A 70 -5.07 7.56 -8.44
CA ASP A 70 -5.16 9.00 -8.15
C ASP A 70 -6.57 9.36 -7.75
N ILE A 71 -6.74 9.71 -6.49
CA ILE A 71 -8.03 10.16 -5.96
C ILE A 71 -8.05 11.68 -6.01
N ALA A 72 -8.98 12.22 -6.81
CA ALA A 72 -9.13 13.66 -6.99
C ALA A 72 -9.20 14.38 -5.63
N GLY A 73 -8.52 15.51 -5.52
CA GLY A 73 -8.32 16.25 -4.28
C GLY A 73 -9.64 16.57 -3.56
N LEU A 74 -9.58 16.55 -2.25
CA LEU A 74 -10.69 16.85 -1.37
C LEU A 74 -11.07 18.34 -1.49
N VAL A 75 -12.38 18.59 -1.58
CA VAL A 75 -12.96 19.90 -1.27
C VAL A 75 -13.62 19.78 0.09
N LYS A 76 -13.32 20.67 1.02
CA LYS A 76 -13.90 20.71 2.38
C LYS A 76 -15.41 20.60 2.36
N GLY A 77 -15.99 19.76 3.24
CA GLY A 77 -17.43 19.49 3.25
C GLY A 77 -17.86 18.30 2.39
N ALA A 78 -16.91 17.45 2.01
CA ALA A 78 -17.14 16.25 1.23
C ALA A 78 -18.15 15.30 1.88
N SER A 79 -18.10 15.16 3.20
CA SER A 79 -19.02 14.33 3.99
C SER A 79 -20.42 14.92 4.11
N GLN A 80 -20.60 16.22 3.88
CA GLN A 80 -21.88 16.90 4.01
C GLN A 80 -22.75 16.93 2.72
N GLY A 81 -22.39 16.15 1.69
CA GLY A 81 -23.26 15.89 0.54
C GLY A 81 -23.05 16.77 -0.70
N ALA A 82 -21.99 17.56 -0.79
CA ALA A 82 -21.59 18.15 -2.06
C ALA A 82 -21.05 17.03 -2.98
N GLY A 83 -21.63 16.81 -4.15
CA GLY A 83 -21.48 15.61 -4.99
C GLY A 83 -20.04 15.15 -5.30
N LEU A 84 -19.03 16.05 -5.25
CA LEU A 84 -17.61 15.70 -5.41
C LEU A 84 -17.02 14.98 -4.19
N GLY A 85 -17.51 15.28 -2.99
CA GLY A 85 -17.04 14.66 -1.78
C GLY A 85 -17.45 13.22 -1.61
N ASN A 86 -18.68 12.88 -2.01
CA ASN A 86 -19.15 11.50 -2.01
C ASN A 86 -18.31 10.63 -2.96
N LYS A 87 -17.89 11.16 -4.12
CA LYS A 87 -16.98 10.46 -5.04
C LYS A 87 -15.60 10.23 -4.43
N PHE A 88 -15.06 11.20 -3.70
CA PHE A 88 -13.80 11.06 -2.99
C PHE A 88 -13.85 9.90 -1.99
N LEU A 89 -14.85 9.90 -1.10
CA LEU A 89 -15.05 8.85 -0.11
C LEU A 89 -15.31 7.47 -0.76
N GLU A 90 -16.07 7.43 -1.87
CA GLU A 90 -16.32 6.20 -2.62
C GLU A 90 -15.02 5.64 -3.24
N ASN A 91 -14.18 6.51 -3.80
CA ASN A 91 -12.89 6.09 -4.36
C ASN A 91 -11.97 5.54 -3.28
N ILE A 92 -11.87 6.20 -2.10
CA ILE A 92 -11.12 5.67 -0.96
C ILE A 92 -11.68 4.32 -0.52
N ARG A 93 -12.99 4.15 -0.49
CA ARG A 93 -13.63 2.88 -0.09
C ARG A 93 -13.14 1.70 -0.92
N ARG A 94 -12.86 1.92 -2.21
CA ARG A 94 -12.40 0.90 -3.17
C ARG A 94 -10.91 0.58 -3.07
N THR A 95 -10.16 1.28 -2.23
CA THR A 95 -8.72 1.04 -2.02
C THR A 95 -8.46 0.21 -0.78
N ASP A 96 -7.31 -0.48 -0.74
CA ASP A 96 -6.90 -1.31 0.40
C ASP A 96 -6.12 -0.50 1.45
N ALA A 97 -5.40 0.55 1.02
CA ALA A 97 -4.64 1.47 1.88
C ALA A 97 -4.57 2.86 1.25
N ILE A 98 -4.06 3.82 2.01
CA ILE A 98 -3.97 5.23 1.63
C ILE A 98 -2.51 5.67 1.59
N VAL A 99 -2.11 6.37 0.53
CA VAL A 99 -0.88 7.17 0.46
C VAL A 99 -1.31 8.63 0.55
N HIS A 100 -1.04 9.25 1.67
CA HIS A 100 -1.37 10.65 1.90
C HIS A 100 -0.16 11.53 1.59
N VAL A 101 -0.22 12.25 0.47
CA VAL A 101 0.82 13.19 0.06
C VAL A 101 0.65 14.48 0.85
N VAL A 102 1.67 14.84 1.59
CA VAL A 102 1.68 16.00 2.49
C VAL A 102 2.81 16.96 2.08
N ARG A 103 2.50 18.22 1.89
CA ARG A 103 3.49 19.24 1.54
C ARG A 103 4.35 19.60 2.75
N CYS A 104 5.67 19.39 2.64
CA CYS A 104 6.65 19.65 3.69
C CYS A 104 7.77 20.63 3.23
N PHE A 105 7.44 21.58 2.38
CA PHE A 105 8.36 22.61 1.87
C PHE A 105 7.65 23.95 1.65
N ASP A 106 8.38 25.04 1.76
CA ASP A 106 7.92 26.37 1.44
C ASP A 106 8.30 26.72 -0.03
N ASP A 107 7.36 27.26 -0.81
CA ASP A 107 7.60 27.83 -2.14
C ASP A 107 6.62 28.97 -2.37
N GLU A 108 7.16 30.17 -2.59
CA GLU A 108 6.37 31.39 -2.80
C GLU A 108 5.55 31.37 -4.09
N ASN A 109 5.95 30.56 -5.08
CA ASN A 109 5.27 30.42 -6.35
C ASN A 109 4.13 29.41 -6.33
N ILE A 110 4.05 28.57 -5.28
CA ILE A 110 3.04 27.54 -5.13
C ILE A 110 2.09 27.93 -4.00
N MET A 111 0.89 28.32 -4.34
CA MET A 111 -0.13 28.67 -3.33
C MET A 111 -0.45 27.46 -2.46
N HIS A 112 -0.40 27.64 -1.14
CA HIS A 112 -0.96 26.69 -0.20
C HIS A 112 -2.46 26.94 -0.09
N VAL A 113 -3.26 26.01 -0.56
CA VAL A 113 -4.72 26.14 -0.60
C VAL A 113 -5.31 25.39 0.57
N VAL A 114 -5.73 26.14 1.59
CA VAL A 114 -6.65 25.61 2.62
C VAL A 114 -8.07 25.83 2.10
N ALA A 115 -8.92 24.88 2.29
CA ALA A 115 -10.22 24.66 1.63
C ALA A 115 -11.15 25.87 1.42
N ASP A 116 -10.91 27.03 2.03
CA ASP A 116 -11.75 28.23 1.91
C ASP A 116 -10.97 29.56 1.75
N ALA A 117 -9.64 29.53 1.66
CA ALA A 117 -8.88 30.76 1.62
C ALA A 117 -8.37 31.08 0.21
N SER A 118 -8.85 32.19 -0.34
CA SER A 118 -8.28 32.87 -1.53
C SER A 118 -6.95 33.57 -1.22
N THR A 119 -6.35 33.36 -0.05
CA THR A 119 -5.12 33.97 0.42
C THR A 119 -4.05 32.91 0.64
N ASN A 120 -2.81 33.28 0.30
CA ASN A 120 -1.64 32.42 0.55
C ASN A 120 -1.47 32.23 2.07
N VAL A 121 -1.72 31.01 2.56
CA VAL A 121 -1.61 30.64 3.97
C VAL A 121 -0.27 29.92 4.16
N PRO A 122 0.42 30.08 5.29
CA PRO A 122 1.63 29.32 5.60
C PRO A 122 1.41 27.80 5.46
N VAL A 123 2.43 27.07 5.06
CA VAL A 123 2.39 25.60 4.96
C VAL A 123 2.15 25.03 6.37
N ASP A 124 1.11 24.20 6.49
CA ASP A 124 0.72 23.52 7.73
C ASP A 124 0.41 22.05 7.45
N PRO A 125 1.42 21.17 7.45
CA PRO A 125 1.23 19.76 7.14
C PRO A 125 0.28 19.05 8.10
N LEU A 126 0.24 19.43 9.37
CA LEU A 126 -0.67 18.83 10.35
C LEU A 126 -2.13 19.23 10.09
N GLY A 127 -2.39 20.50 9.77
CA GLY A 127 -3.72 20.97 9.37
C GLY A 127 -4.20 20.34 8.06
N ASP A 128 -3.29 20.10 7.11
CA ASP A 128 -3.60 19.39 5.86
C ASP A 128 -4.03 17.94 6.13
N ILE A 129 -3.31 17.24 7.01
CA ILE A 129 -3.64 15.87 7.43
C ILE A 129 -4.99 15.86 8.16
N GLU A 130 -5.17 16.74 9.13
CA GLU A 130 -6.41 16.83 9.91
C GLU A 130 -7.63 17.09 9.01
N THR A 131 -7.49 17.91 7.98
CA THR A 131 -8.56 18.20 7.04
C THR A 131 -9.06 16.94 6.31
N ILE A 132 -8.16 16.08 5.85
CA ILE A 132 -8.54 14.83 5.19
C ILE A 132 -9.04 13.82 6.21
N ASP A 133 -8.38 13.67 7.34
CA ASP A 133 -8.78 12.71 8.38
C ASP A 133 -10.17 13.03 8.94
N LEU A 134 -10.53 14.28 9.14
CA LEU A 134 -11.85 14.67 9.60
C LEU A 134 -12.96 14.22 8.65
N GLU A 135 -12.76 14.32 7.34
CA GLU A 135 -13.75 13.84 6.36
C GLU A 135 -13.94 12.32 6.43
N LEU A 136 -12.84 11.57 6.60
CA LEU A 136 -12.92 10.11 6.77
C LEU A 136 -13.59 9.74 8.09
N ILE A 137 -13.25 10.42 9.17
CA ILE A 137 -13.81 10.22 10.51
C ILE A 137 -15.31 10.53 10.52
N MET A 138 -15.75 11.60 9.91
CA MET A 138 -17.17 11.96 9.84
C MET A 138 -17.98 10.91 9.08
N ALA A 139 -17.46 10.41 7.97
CA ALA A 139 -18.11 9.32 7.23
C ALA A 139 -18.21 8.04 8.07
N ASP A 140 -17.16 7.72 8.82
CA ASP A 140 -17.12 6.54 9.69
C ASP A 140 -18.02 6.69 10.92
N LEU A 141 -18.12 7.88 11.48
CA LEU A 141 -19.01 8.20 12.59
C LEU A 141 -20.49 7.93 12.23
N GLU A 142 -20.90 8.28 11.02
CA GLU A 142 -22.25 7.96 10.53
C GLU A 142 -22.47 6.43 10.47
N ILE A 143 -21.48 5.69 9.97
CA ILE A 143 -21.52 4.22 9.91
C ILE A 143 -21.62 3.63 11.33
N ALA A 144 -20.75 4.09 12.24
CA ALA A 144 -20.69 3.58 13.61
C ALA A 144 -22.00 3.85 14.38
N ARG A 145 -22.56 5.06 14.29
CA ARG A 145 -23.85 5.41 14.91
C ARG A 145 -24.98 4.56 14.37
N ARG A 146 -25.08 4.40 13.05
CA ARG A 146 -26.10 3.56 12.42
C ARG A 146 -26.00 2.09 12.83
N ARG A 147 -24.78 1.54 12.95
CA ARG A 147 -24.55 0.17 13.45
C ARG A 147 -24.94 0.04 14.91
N ALA A 148 -24.54 0.97 15.77
CA ALA A 148 -24.91 0.98 17.18
C ALA A 148 -26.42 0.99 17.37
N GLU A 149 -27.15 1.85 16.66
CA GLU A 149 -28.61 1.93 16.71
C GLU A 149 -29.29 0.64 16.23
N LYS A 150 -28.80 0.05 15.13
CA LYS A 150 -29.32 -1.21 14.60
C LYS A 150 -29.12 -2.34 15.59
N ALA A 151 -27.93 -2.48 16.14
CA ALA A 151 -27.60 -3.50 17.14
C ALA A 151 -28.43 -3.31 18.41
N ALA A 152 -28.59 -2.07 18.92
CA ALA A 152 -29.43 -1.77 20.07
C ALA A 152 -30.94 -2.11 19.86
N LYS A 153 -31.44 -1.94 18.63
CA LYS A 153 -32.80 -2.36 18.29
C LYS A 153 -32.95 -3.89 18.34
N LEU A 154 -31.97 -4.62 17.81
CA LEU A 154 -31.95 -6.09 17.80
C LEU A 154 -31.71 -6.66 19.20
N ALA A 155 -30.93 -6.01 20.05
CA ALA A 155 -30.66 -6.38 21.43
C ALA A 155 -31.93 -6.42 22.30
N LYS A 156 -33.04 -5.77 21.91
CA LYS A 156 -34.34 -5.86 22.60
C LYS A 156 -34.91 -7.27 22.59
N SER A 157 -34.44 -8.17 21.73
CA SER A 157 -34.79 -9.60 21.76
C SER A 157 -34.12 -10.38 22.88
N GLY A 158 -33.20 -9.76 23.63
CA GLY A 158 -32.44 -10.41 24.71
C GLY A 158 -31.16 -11.11 24.23
N ASP A 159 -30.78 -10.99 22.96
CA ASP A 159 -29.55 -11.59 22.43
C ASP A 159 -28.32 -10.78 22.87
N LYS A 160 -27.45 -11.42 23.68
CA LYS A 160 -26.24 -10.82 24.22
C LYS A 160 -25.24 -10.38 23.15
N LYS A 161 -25.23 -11.03 21.98
CA LYS A 161 -24.37 -10.67 20.87
C LYS A 161 -24.66 -9.26 20.34
N PHE A 162 -25.95 -8.95 20.16
CA PHE A 162 -26.34 -7.63 19.70
C PHE A 162 -26.16 -6.55 20.77
N LEU A 163 -26.29 -6.91 22.05
CA LEU A 163 -26.00 -5.98 23.14
C LEU A 163 -24.51 -5.60 23.11
N HIS A 164 -23.62 -6.58 23.01
CA HIS A 164 -22.18 -6.37 22.91
C HIS A 164 -21.80 -5.56 21.67
N GLU A 165 -22.36 -5.88 20.48
CA GLU A 165 -22.14 -5.12 19.25
C GLU A 165 -22.53 -3.64 19.41
N ALA A 166 -23.68 -3.37 20.07
CA ALA A 166 -24.12 -2.01 20.32
C ALA A 166 -23.13 -1.24 21.21
N GLU A 167 -22.64 -1.86 22.29
CA GLU A 167 -21.64 -1.28 23.20
C GLU A 167 -20.33 -0.95 22.48
N VAL A 168 -19.82 -1.86 21.64
CA VAL A 168 -18.60 -1.66 20.87
C VAL A 168 -18.74 -0.48 19.91
N PHE A 169 -19.81 -0.41 19.13
CA PHE A 169 -20.02 0.69 18.20
C PHE A 169 -20.37 2.01 18.88
N GLN A 170 -20.92 2.01 20.10
CA GLN A 170 -21.06 3.22 20.92
C GLN A 170 -19.70 3.77 21.37
N ARG A 171 -18.79 2.88 21.85
CA ARG A 171 -17.41 3.26 22.20
C ARG A 171 -16.67 3.82 20.99
N LEU A 172 -16.76 3.14 19.82
CA LEU A 172 -16.19 3.62 18.58
C LEU A 172 -16.75 4.98 18.18
N SER A 173 -18.08 5.15 18.27
CA SER A 173 -18.71 6.44 17.94
C SER A 173 -18.20 7.58 18.83
N ALA A 174 -18.01 7.35 20.13
CA ALA A 174 -17.46 8.32 21.05
C ALA A 174 -15.98 8.66 20.71
N HIS A 175 -15.20 7.66 20.28
CA HIS A 175 -13.81 7.84 19.84
C HIS A 175 -13.73 8.70 18.58
N LEU A 176 -14.55 8.42 17.57
CA LEU A 176 -14.63 9.17 16.32
C LEU A 176 -15.18 10.59 16.53
N ASP A 177 -16.17 10.76 17.40
CA ASP A 177 -16.75 12.07 17.75
C ASP A 177 -15.75 12.98 18.46
N ALA A 178 -14.74 12.39 19.11
CA ALA A 178 -13.60 13.11 19.68
C ALA A 178 -12.51 13.49 18.63
N GLY A 179 -12.78 13.31 17.33
CA GLY A 179 -11.85 13.63 16.24
C GLY A 179 -10.71 12.64 16.08
N LYS A 180 -10.82 11.43 16.62
CA LYS A 180 -9.78 10.39 16.53
C LYS A 180 -10.13 9.37 15.47
N SER A 181 -9.16 9.03 14.60
CA SER A 181 -9.34 8.04 13.55
C SER A 181 -9.61 6.64 14.11
N ALA A 182 -10.34 5.81 13.36
CA ALA A 182 -10.60 4.42 13.76
C ALA A 182 -9.31 3.59 13.90
N ARG A 183 -8.20 3.98 13.23
CA ARG A 183 -6.87 3.36 13.36
C ARG A 183 -6.34 3.40 14.80
N THR A 184 -6.72 4.43 15.55
CA THR A 184 -6.25 4.64 16.94
C THR A 184 -7.23 4.08 17.98
N PHE A 185 -8.32 3.44 17.55
CA PHE A 185 -9.29 2.81 18.43
C PHE A 185 -8.77 1.46 18.95
N ASP A 186 -8.75 1.30 20.27
CA ASP A 186 -8.43 0.00 20.88
C ASP A 186 -9.64 -0.93 20.80
N ALA A 187 -9.63 -1.77 19.78
CA ALA A 187 -10.69 -2.75 19.54
C ALA A 187 -10.52 -4.02 20.40
N GLY A 188 -9.32 -4.32 20.93
CA GLY A 188 -9.07 -5.54 21.70
C GLY A 188 -9.58 -6.81 21.01
N GLU A 189 -10.42 -7.57 21.70
CA GLU A 189 -11.04 -8.81 21.16
C GLU A 189 -12.08 -8.53 20.06
N ASP A 190 -12.53 -7.28 19.91
CA ASP A 190 -13.55 -6.86 18.94
C ASP A 190 -12.97 -6.48 17.56
N ALA A 191 -11.69 -6.71 17.32
CA ALA A 191 -10.99 -6.31 16.09
C ALA A 191 -11.68 -6.85 14.82
N GLU A 192 -12.16 -8.08 14.82
CA GLU A 192 -12.88 -8.65 13.66
C GLU A 192 -14.21 -7.92 13.39
N LEU A 193 -14.92 -7.53 14.46
CA LEU A 193 -16.18 -6.79 14.37
C LEU A 193 -15.95 -5.40 13.77
N ILE A 194 -14.89 -4.71 14.21
CA ILE A 194 -14.51 -3.38 13.71
C ILE A 194 -14.02 -3.47 12.26
N ASN A 195 -13.15 -4.45 11.93
CA ASN A 195 -12.68 -4.66 10.55
C ASN A 195 -13.84 -4.95 9.59
N GLY A 196 -14.87 -5.67 10.03
CA GLY A 196 -16.09 -5.92 9.26
C GLY A 196 -16.99 -4.70 9.06
N ALA A 197 -16.65 -3.53 9.59
CA ALA A 197 -17.40 -2.29 9.41
C ALA A 197 -16.99 -1.50 8.16
N GLU A 198 -15.89 -1.87 7.50
CA GLU A 198 -15.36 -1.20 6.28
C GLU A 198 -15.14 0.31 6.47
N LEU A 199 -14.57 0.68 7.62
CA LEU A 199 -14.31 2.08 7.98
C LEU A 199 -13.16 2.65 7.14
N LEU A 200 -13.30 3.91 6.74
CA LEU A 200 -12.30 4.60 5.92
C LEU A 200 -11.08 5.03 6.71
N SER A 201 -11.28 5.59 7.92
CA SER A 201 -10.20 6.01 8.80
C SER A 201 -9.52 4.83 9.53
N LEU A 202 -9.98 3.59 9.31
CA LEU A 202 -9.30 2.36 9.76
C LEU A 202 -8.25 1.87 8.74
N LYS A 203 -8.35 2.31 7.48
CA LYS A 203 -7.42 1.86 6.44
C LYS A 203 -5.96 2.20 6.80
N PRO A 204 -5.02 1.27 6.54
CA PRO A 204 -3.60 1.55 6.69
C PRO A 204 -3.18 2.78 5.87
N ILE A 205 -2.26 3.60 6.41
CA ILE A 205 -1.84 4.84 5.78
C ILE A 205 -0.31 4.97 5.74
N ILE A 206 0.21 5.56 4.67
CA ILE A 206 1.57 6.05 4.54
C ILE A 206 1.48 7.56 4.31
N TYR A 207 2.16 8.34 5.14
CA TYR A 207 2.36 9.76 4.89
C TYR A 207 3.57 9.95 3.97
N ALA A 208 3.32 10.29 2.70
CA ALA A 208 4.34 10.68 1.76
C ALA A 208 4.66 12.16 1.96
N ALA A 209 5.66 12.44 2.80
CA ALA A 209 6.12 13.79 3.10
C ALA A 209 6.88 14.34 1.90
N ASN A 210 6.21 15.18 1.09
CA ASN A 210 6.78 15.75 -0.11
C ASN A 210 7.65 16.96 0.24
N LEU A 211 8.94 16.85 -0.02
CA LEU A 211 10.00 17.83 0.22
C LEU A 211 10.42 18.48 -1.12
N ASP A 212 11.01 19.67 -1.02
CA ASP A 212 11.85 20.20 -2.09
C ASP A 212 13.21 19.50 -2.13
N GLU A 213 14.03 19.81 -3.12
CA GLU A 213 15.35 19.20 -3.31
C GLU A 213 16.28 19.44 -2.12
N ASP A 214 16.29 20.68 -1.59
CA ASP A 214 17.13 21.06 -0.44
C ASP A 214 16.66 20.36 0.84
N GLY A 215 15.35 20.30 1.10
CA GLY A 215 14.75 19.60 2.23
C GLY A 215 14.92 18.09 2.14
N PHE A 216 14.94 17.52 0.93
CA PHE A 216 15.21 16.11 0.71
C PHE A 216 16.68 15.76 1.00
N ALA A 217 17.62 16.63 0.61
CA ALA A 217 19.04 16.47 0.93
C ALA A 217 19.33 16.65 2.43
N ASN A 218 18.55 17.50 3.14
CA ASN A 218 18.72 17.81 4.56
C ASN A 218 17.46 17.50 5.38
N GLN A 219 17.07 16.23 5.43
CA GLN A 219 15.83 15.78 6.10
C GLN A 219 15.81 16.07 7.61
N GLU A 220 16.95 15.97 8.30
CA GLU A 220 17.05 16.19 9.75
C GLU A 220 16.71 17.64 10.15
N GLY A 221 16.98 18.60 9.27
CA GLY A 221 16.67 20.03 9.50
C GLY A 221 15.24 20.42 9.15
N ASN A 222 14.46 19.57 8.53
CA ASN A 222 13.12 19.91 8.06
C ASN A 222 12.07 19.79 9.18
N LYS A 223 11.61 20.96 9.67
CA LYS A 223 10.61 21.05 10.76
C LYS A 223 9.27 20.38 10.41
N TYR A 224 8.84 20.45 9.14
CA TYR A 224 7.57 19.89 8.69
C TYR A 224 7.61 18.36 8.67
N LEU A 225 8.73 17.79 8.19
CA LEU A 225 8.95 16.36 8.22
C LEU A 225 8.94 15.81 9.65
N GLN A 226 9.57 16.53 10.59
CA GLN A 226 9.58 16.14 12.01
C GLN A 226 8.16 16.10 12.59
N GLN A 227 7.34 17.13 12.31
CA GLN A 227 5.95 17.20 12.76
C GLN A 227 5.12 16.02 12.23
N VAL A 228 5.25 15.70 10.94
CA VAL A 228 4.54 14.56 10.32
C VAL A 228 5.04 13.24 10.91
N ALA A 229 6.34 13.10 11.17
CA ALA A 229 6.91 11.89 11.77
C ALA A 229 6.40 11.66 13.21
N GLU A 230 6.28 12.72 14.02
CA GLU A 230 5.71 12.63 15.36
C GLU A 230 4.23 12.24 15.36
N LEU A 231 3.44 12.78 14.42
CA LEU A 231 2.04 12.39 14.25
C LEU A 231 1.94 10.92 13.87
N ALA A 232 2.68 10.50 12.85
CA ALA A 232 2.67 9.13 12.35
C ALA A 232 3.07 8.11 13.43
N ALA A 233 4.10 8.44 14.25
CA ALA A 233 4.50 7.59 15.37
C ALA A 233 3.37 7.40 16.39
N ARG A 234 2.58 8.44 16.67
CA ARG A 234 1.41 8.34 17.57
C ARG A 234 0.28 7.48 17.00
N GLU A 235 0.14 7.46 15.69
CA GLU A 235 -0.90 6.68 15.00
C GLU A 235 -0.45 5.28 14.60
N GLY A 236 0.83 4.93 14.80
CA GLY A 236 1.41 3.69 14.28
C GLY A 236 1.49 3.65 12.74
N ALA A 237 1.48 4.82 12.09
CA ALA A 237 1.60 4.97 10.66
C ALA A 237 3.07 5.11 10.22
N GLN A 238 3.32 4.95 8.91
CA GLN A 238 4.64 5.14 8.32
C GLN A 238 4.76 6.53 7.69
N VAL A 239 5.95 7.14 7.80
CA VAL A 239 6.32 8.34 7.06
C VAL A 239 7.40 8.01 6.06
N LEU A 240 7.22 8.50 4.85
CA LEU A 240 8.20 8.37 3.78
C LEU A 240 8.54 9.76 3.24
N PRO A 241 9.76 10.27 3.48
CA PRO A 241 10.23 11.48 2.82
C PRO A 241 10.47 11.19 1.35
N ILE A 242 9.88 12.01 0.47
CA ILE A 242 10.01 11.95 -0.97
C ILE A 242 10.21 13.37 -1.52
N CYS A 243 10.81 13.48 -2.69
CA CYS A 243 10.77 14.70 -3.50
C CYS A 243 10.09 14.36 -4.83
N ALA A 244 8.80 14.68 -4.95
CA ALA A 244 8.00 14.29 -6.13
C ALA A 244 8.58 14.80 -7.46
N LYS A 245 9.30 15.92 -7.44
CA LYS A 245 10.00 16.47 -8.61
C LYS A 245 11.18 15.59 -8.98
N LEU A 246 12.06 15.23 -8.03
CA LEU A 246 13.18 14.31 -8.29
C LEU A 246 12.68 12.93 -8.76
N GLU A 247 11.58 12.43 -8.18
CA GLU A 247 11.01 11.16 -8.62
C GLU A 247 10.51 11.20 -10.06
N GLN A 248 10.00 12.34 -10.51
CA GLN A 248 9.61 12.52 -11.92
C GLN A 248 10.84 12.50 -12.83
N ASP A 249 11.92 13.19 -12.45
CA ASP A 249 13.17 13.21 -13.21
C ASP A 249 13.81 11.80 -13.26
N ILE A 250 13.84 11.08 -12.12
CA ILE A 250 14.34 9.70 -12.03
C ILE A 250 13.52 8.74 -12.90
N ALA A 251 12.20 8.92 -12.97
CA ALA A 251 11.30 8.05 -13.73
C ALA A 251 11.48 8.18 -15.26
N GLU A 252 12.19 9.21 -15.72
CA GLU A 252 12.55 9.39 -17.15
C GLU A 252 13.89 8.73 -17.50
N LEU A 253 14.65 8.25 -16.49
CA LEU A 253 15.97 7.64 -16.65
C LEU A 253 15.90 6.12 -16.60
N GLU A 254 16.74 5.45 -17.41
CA GLU A 254 16.82 4.00 -17.49
C GLU A 254 18.26 3.48 -17.29
N GLY A 255 18.36 2.24 -16.81
CA GLY A 255 19.61 1.50 -16.74
C GLY A 255 20.75 2.23 -16.00
N GLU A 256 21.89 2.41 -16.67
CA GLU A 256 23.08 3.04 -16.08
C GLU A 256 22.89 4.53 -15.76
N GLU A 257 22.08 5.25 -16.55
CA GLU A 257 21.80 6.67 -16.30
C GLU A 257 21.04 6.86 -15.00
N LYS A 258 20.03 6.03 -14.73
CA LYS A 258 19.30 6.05 -13.46
C LYS A 258 20.23 5.78 -12.28
N GLN A 259 21.10 4.79 -12.42
CA GLN A 259 22.02 4.42 -11.34
C GLN A 259 23.03 5.55 -11.06
N MET A 260 23.63 6.14 -12.09
CA MET A 260 24.54 7.28 -11.93
C MET A 260 23.87 8.47 -11.25
N PHE A 261 22.61 8.75 -11.60
CA PHE A 261 21.86 9.86 -11.00
C PHE A 261 21.55 9.60 -9.52
N LEU A 262 21.17 8.38 -9.15
CA LEU A 262 20.98 7.98 -7.73
C LEU A 262 22.29 8.09 -6.92
N GLU A 263 23.42 7.69 -7.51
CA GLU A 263 24.74 7.81 -6.90
C GLU A 263 25.14 9.28 -6.69
N GLU A 264 24.85 10.17 -7.65
CA GLU A 264 25.08 11.61 -7.53
C GLU A 264 24.25 12.23 -6.41
N LEU A 265 23.01 11.77 -6.24
CA LEU A 265 22.14 12.17 -5.14
C LEU A 265 22.53 11.53 -3.78
N GLY A 266 23.44 10.56 -3.78
CA GLY A 266 23.87 9.84 -2.57
C GLY A 266 22.82 8.91 -1.99
N ILE A 267 21.86 8.43 -2.80
CA ILE A 267 20.78 7.53 -2.40
C ILE A 267 20.91 6.17 -3.07
N ALA A 268 20.59 5.10 -2.34
CA ALA A 268 20.71 3.74 -2.85
C ALA A 268 19.52 3.33 -3.75
N GLU A 269 18.36 3.93 -3.52
CA GLU A 269 17.12 3.66 -4.26
C GLU A 269 16.25 4.91 -4.28
N SER A 270 15.34 5.02 -5.26
CA SER A 270 14.41 6.16 -5.38
C SER A 270 13.37 6.15 -4.25
N GLY A 271 12.79 7.31 -3.96
CA GLY A 271 11.67 7.42 -3.03
C GLY A 271 10.45 6.66 -3.52
N LEU A 272 10.27 6.58 -4.85
CA LEU A 272 9.20 5.79 -5.46
C LEU A 272 9.40 4.29 -5.22
N ASP A 273 10.62 3.75 -5.40
CA ASP A 273 10.92 2.34 -5.11
C ASP A 273 10.66 2.02 -3.63
N ARG A 274 11.05 2.93 -2.73
CA ARG A 274 10.75 2.84 -1.28
C ARG A 274 9.26 2.88 -1.01
N LEU A 275 8.51 3.76 -1.68
CA LEU A 275 7.05 3.85 -1.53
C LEU A 275 6.37 2.56 -1.96
N ILE A 276 6.79 1.96 -3.07
CA ILE A 276 6.25 0.70 -3.57
C ILE A 276 6.52 -0.44 -2.57
N LYS A 277 7.75 -0.57 -2.08
CA LYS A 277 8.14 -1.58 -1.09
C LYS A 277 7.38 -1.40 0.24
N CYS A 278 7.31 -0.16 0.74
CA CYS A 278 6.53 0.17 1.95
C CYS A 278 5.05 -0.15 1.79
N SER A 279 4.47 0.20 0.64
CA SER A 279 3.07 -0.08 0.33
C SER A 279 2.78 -1.57 0.28
N TYR A 280 3.68 -2.34 -0.30
CA TYR A 280 3.58 -3.80 -0.37
C TYR A 280 3.60 -4.43 1.02
N SER A 281 4.54 -4.00 1.86
CA SER A 281 4.64 -4.42 3.27
C SER A 281 3.43 -4.01 4.11
N LEU A 282 2.96 -2.76 3.95
CA LEU A 282 1.80 -2.23 4.67
C LEU A 282 0.53 -3.06 4.42
N LEU A 283 0.36 -3.53 3.19
CA LEU A 283 -0.75 -4.40 2.80
C LEU A 283 -0.60 -5.85 3.27
N GLY A 284 0.49 -6.17 3.98
CA GLY A 284 0.79 -7.52 4.42
C GLY A 284 1.02 -8.48 3.25
N LEU A 285 1.60 -7.98 2.16
CA LEU A 285 1.89 -8.76 0.97
C LEU A 285 3.29 -9.36 1.04
N ILE A 286 3.42 -10.54 0.46
CA ILE A 286 4.68 -11.23 0.23
C ILE A 286 4.69 -11.80 -1.18
N SER A 287 5.88 -12.13 -1.68
CA SER A 287 6.06 -12.76 -2.98
C SER A 287 6.65 -14.15 -2.84
N PHE A 288 6.04 -15.15 -3.46
CA PHE A 288 6.73 -16.37 -3.79
C PHE A 288 7.19 -16.34 -5.26
N LEU A 289 8.21 -17.10 -5.60
CA LEU A 289 8.86 -17.07 -6.90
C LEU A 289 8.67 -18.40 -7.63
N THR A 290 8.40 -18.32 -8.93
CA THR A 290 8.51 -19.44 -9.85
C THR A 290 9.65 -19.18 -10.83
N TYR A 291 10.32 -20.20 -11.27
CA TYR A 291 11.56 -20.11 -12.05
C TYR A 291 11.58 -21.16 -13.17
N GLY A 292 12.19 -20.81 -14.28
CA GLY A 292 12.35 -21.69 -15.45
C GLY A 292 12.83 -20.90 -16.66
N GLU A 293 13.15 -21.63 -17.74
CA GLU A 293 13.63 -21.05 -19.01
C GLU A 293 12.53 -20.24 -19.74
N ASP A 294 11.26 -20.56 -19.51
CA ASP A 294 10.17 -19.82 -20.15
C ASP A 294 9.82 -18.54 -19.39
N GLU A 295 9.71 -18.61 -18.05
CA GLU A 295 9.35 -17.47 -17.22
C GLU A 295 9.97 -17.58 -15.82
N CYS A 296 10.57 -16.47 -15.34
CA CYS A 296 10.79 -16.20 -13.93
C CYS A 296 9.74 -15.18 -13.47
N ARG A 297 9.00 -15.52 -12.38
CA ARG A 297 7.90 -14.67 -11.95
C ARG A 297 7.76 -14.58 -10.45
N ALA A 298 7.47 -13.36 -9.97
CA ALA A 298 7.06 -13.09 -8.59
C ALA A 298 5.53 -13.07 -8.49
N TRP A 299 4.99 -13.85 -7.56
CA TRP A 299 3.56 -14.01 -7.33
C TRP A 299 3.14 -13.39 -6.01
N THR A 300 2.25 -12.42 -6.06
CA THR A 300 1.75 -11.73 -4.88
C THR A 300 0.73 -12.55 -4.11
N ILE A 301 0.97 -12.75 -2.83
CA ILE A 301 0.03 -13.35 -1.87
C ILE A 301 0.01 -12.54 -0.56
N ARG A 302 -0.99 -12.77 0.28
CA ARG A 302 -0.99 -12.23 1.64
C ARG A 302 -0.13 -13.11 2.56
N LYS A 303 0.57 -12.49 3.49
CA LYS A 303 1.26 -13.19 4.57
C LYS A 303 0.27 -14.10 5.30
N GLY A 304 0.65 -15.36 5.55
CA GLY A 304 -0.24 -16.36 6.13
C GLY A 304 -0.99 -17.24 5.10
N THR A 305 -0.84 -16.97 3.80
CA THR A 305 -1.44 -17.79 2.73
C THR A 305 -0.83 -19.19 2.72
N LYS A 306 -1.70 -20.22 2.68
CA LYS A 306 -1.27 -21.62 2.56
C LYS A 306 -0.95 -22.01 1.12
N ALA A 307 -0.16 -23.08 0.95
CA ALA A 307 0.32 -23.55 -0.35
C ALA A 307 -0.77 -23.79 -1.41
N PRO A 308 -1.94 -24.40 -1.11
CA PRO A 308 -2.99 -24.55 -2.13
C PRO A 308 -3.52 -23.22 -2.65
N GLN A 309 -3.78 -22.25 -1.77
CA GLN A 309 -4.26 -20.90 -2.16
C GLN A 309 -3.19 -20.12 -2.92
N ALA A 310 -1.90 -20.30 -2.56
CA ALA A 310 -0.80 -19.74 -3.33
C ALA A 310 -0.74 -20.35 -4.75
N ALA A 311 -0.91 -21.66 -4.88
CA ALA A 311 -1.03 -22.35 -6.18
C ALA A 311 -2.20 -21.80 -7.02
N GLY A 312 -3.30 -21.45 -6.38
CA GLY A 312 -4.48 -20.83 -6.98
C GLY A 312 -4.20 -19.47 -7.63
N LYS A 313 -3.15 -18.77 -7.19
CA LYS A 313 -2.70 -17.53 -7.83
C LYS A 313 -2.13 -17.77 -9.23
N ILE A 314 -1.57 -18.97 -9.47
CA ILE A 314 -1.07 -19.36 -10.79
C ILE A 314 -2.26 -19.79 -11.65
N HIS A 315 -3.05 -20.75 -11.17
CA HIS A 315 -4.26 -21.21 -11.86
C HIS A 315 -5.18 -21.97 -10.89
N SER A 316 -6.50 -21.80 -11.05
CA SER A 316 -7.52 -22.49 -10.22
C SER A 316 -7.43 -24.01 -10.28
N ASP A 317 -6.99 -24.58 -11.41
CA ASP A 317 -6.80 -26.02 -11.56
C ASP A 317 -5.65 -26.54 -10.69
N ILE A 318 -4.57 -25.76 -10.53
CA ILE A 318 -3.45 -26.12 -9.66
C ILE A 318 -3.90 -26.14 -8.20
N GLU A 319 -4.75 -25.20 -7.78
CA GLU A 319 -5.35 -25.19 -6.44
C GLU A 319 -6.21 -26.43 -6.21
N ARG A 320 -7.13 -26.74 -7.15
CA ARG A 320 -8.03 -27.90 -7.04
C ARG A 320 -7.28 -29.22 -7.04
N GLY A 321 -6.30 -29.34 -7.92
CA GLY A 321 -5.50 -30.57 -8.09
C GLY A 321 -4.27 -30.63 -7.19
N PHE A 322 -4.11 -29.72 -6.21
CA PHE A 322 -2.92 -29.60 -5.38
C PHE A 322 -2.57 -30.92 -4.67
N ILE A 323 -1.34 -31.40 -4.89
CA ILE A 323 -0.77 -32.57 -4.24
C ILE A 323 0.22 -32.14 -3.17
N ARG A 324 1.26 -31.38 -3.56
CA ARG A 324 2.31 -30.86 -2.68
C ARG A 324 3.03 -29.70 -3.35
N ALA A 325 3.75 -28.92 -2.55
CA ALA A 325 4.70 -27.89 -2.98
C ALA A 325 6.13 -28.37 -2.77
N GLU A 326 6.97 -28.27 -3.80
CA GLU A 326 8.41 -28.45 -3.69
C GLU A 326 9.01 -27.06 -3.50
N VAL A 327 9.55 -26.80 -2.29
CA VAL A 327 9.95 -25.46 -1.82
C VAL A 327 11.43 -25.41 -1.55
N ILE A 328 12.10 -24.38 -2.07
CA ILE A 328 13.48 -24.01 -1.72
C ILE A 328 13.45 -22.56 -1.27
N ALA A 329 14.09 -22.23 -0.15
CA ALA A 329 14.27 -20.83 0.23
C ALA A 329 15.21 -20.15 -0.78
N TYR A 330 14.92 -18.87 -1.12
CA TYR A 330 15.76 -18.13 -2.06
C TYR A 330 17.25 -18.13 -1.66
N ASP A 331 17.54 -17.89 -0.40
CA ASP A 331 18.94 -17.85 0.10
C ASP A 331 19.68 -19.18 -0.10
N ASP A 332 18.98 -20.30 0.09
CA ASP A 332 19.54 -21.63 -0.16
C ASP A 332 19.80 -21.85 -1.66
N MET A 333 18.90 -21.35 -2.52
CA MET A 333 19.11 -21.43 -3.96
C MET A 333 20.34 -20.65 -4.39
N ILE A 334 20.52 -19.44 -3.90
CA ILE A 334 21.71 -18.63 -4.21
C ILE A 334 22.99 -19.27 -3.66
N LYS A 335 22.94 -19.78 -2.44
CA LYS A 335 24.06 -20.42 -1.78
C LYS A 335 24.58 -21.65 -2.53
N TYR A 336 23.67 -22.47 -3.07
CA TYR A 336 24.05 -23.72 -3.73
C TYR A 336 24.10 -23.61 -5.26
N GLY A 337 23.61 -22.52 -5.84
CA GLY A 337 23.71 -22.18 -7.24
C GLY A 337 22.79 -22.96 -8.19
N SER A 338 22.09 -23.99 -7.71
CA SER A 338 21.09 -24.72 -8.50
C SER A 338 20.11 -25.52 -7.63
N VAL A 339 18.94 -25.81 -8.18
CA VAL A 339 17.92 -26.66 -7.54
C VAL A 339 18.46 -28.07 -7.23
N ASN A 340 19.24 -28.66 -8.14
CA ASN A 340 19.83 -29.98 -7.94
C ASN A 340 20.83 -29.98 -6.79
N ALA A 341 21.71 -29.00 -6.72
CA ALA A 341 22.69 -28.88 -5.63
C ALA A 341 21.99 -28.62 -4.29
N ALA A 342 20.97 -27.77 -4.25
CA ALA A 342 20.16 -27.54 -3.04
C ALA A 342 19.44 -28.83 -2.60
N LYS A 343 18.91 -29.61 -3.54
CA LYS A 343 18.28 -30.91 -3.27
C LYS A 343 19.24 -31.93 -2.68
N GLU A 344 20.46 -32.05 -3.22
CA GLU A 344 21.53 -32.92 -2.69
C GLU A 344 21.92 -32.55 -1.26
N LYS A 345 21.77 -31.29 -0.89
CA LYS A 345 22.00 -30.78 0.47
C LYS A 345 20.77 -30.83 1.38
N GLY A 346 19.67 -31.43 0.90
CA GLY A 346 18.45 -31.62 1.67
C GLY A 346 17.63 -30.33 1.87
N GLN A 347 17.88 -29.28 1.09
CA GLN A 347 17.17 -28.00 1.19
C GLN A 347 15.90 -27.93 0.35
N LEU A 348 15.65 -28.88 -0.56
CA LEU A 348 14.38 -29.03 -1.25
C LEU A 348 13.38 -29.70 -0.31
N ARG A 349 12.45 -28.92 0.20
CA ARG A 349 11.38 -29.38 1.10
C ARG A 349 10.16 -29.81 0.31
N SER A 350 9.48 -30.86 0.77
CA SER A 350 8.19 -31.31 0.23
C SER A 350 7.10 -30.94 1.23
N GLU A 351 6.30 -29.94 0.90
CA GLU A 351 5.33 -29.32 1.79
C GLU A 351 3.89 -29.67 1.41
N GLY A 352 3.06 -29.92 2.41
CA GLY A 352 1.66 -30.28 2.24
C GLY A 352 0.72 -29.06 2.23
N LYS A 353 -0.60 -29.36 2.33
CA LYS A 353 -1.69 -28.36 2.26
C LYS A 353 -1.65 -27.30 3.35
N GLU A 354 -1.11 -27.63 4.52
CA GLU A 354 -1.06 -26.74 5.68
C GLU A 354 0.16 -25.82 5.70
N TYR A 355 1.07 -25.98 4.74
CA TYR A 355 2.26 -25.14 4.65
C TYR A 355 1.89 -23.69 4.39
N VAL A 356 2.37 -22.80 5.26
CA VAL A 356 2.24 -21.35 5.13
C VAL A 356 3.44 -20.82 4.35
N VAL A 357 3.18 -20.32 3.14
CA VAL A 357 4.21 -19.82 2.24
C VAL A 357 4.93 -18.62 2.86
N GLN A 358 6.26 -18.63 2.76
CA GLN A 358 7.13 -17.55 3.24
C GLN A 358 7.52 -16.63 2.08
N ASP A 359 7.89 -15.39 2.43
CA ASP A 359 8.39 -14.43 1.44
C ASP A 359 9.72 -14.92 0.86
N GLY A 360 9.82 -14.93 -0.48
CA GLY A 360 10.99 -15.42 -1.20
C GLY A 360 11.05 -16.94 -1.37
N ASP A 361 10.05 -17.70 -0.94
CA ASP A 361 9.97 -19.12 -1.27
C ASP A 361 9.96 -19.32 -2.79
N MET A 362 10.87 -20.15 -3.29
CA MET A 362 10.86 -20.65 -4.66
C MET A 362 10.08 -21.95 -4.72
N ILE A 363 8.96 -21.96 -5.47
CA ILE A 363 7.97 -23.03 -5.36
C ILE A 363 7.68 -23.66 -6.72
N TYR A 364 7.72 -24.99 -6.74
CA TYR A 364 7.18 -25.81 -7.81
C TYR A 364 5.99 -26.63 -7.29
N PHE A 365 4.79 -26.36 -7.81
CA PHE A 365 3.58 -27.05 -7.38
C PHE A 365 3.37 -28.34 -8.16
N ARG A 366 3.18 -29.45 -7.44
CA ARG A 366 2.75 -30.74 -8.00
C ARG A 366 1.24 -30.85 -7.86
N PHE A 367 0.59 -31.07 -8.97
CA PHE A 367 -0.86 -31.16 -9.03
C PHE A 367 -1.31 -32.24 -10.04
N ASN A 368 -2.55 -32.68 -9.91
CA ASN A 368 -3.20 -33.57 -10.85
C ASN A 368 -4.62 -33.05 -11.11
N VAL A 369 -4.97 -32.88 -12.39
CA VAL A 369 -6.28 -32.37 -12.85
C VAL A 369 -7.01 -33.47 -13.56
#